data_1e639b9cd086f65834dcf16cbbe91809
#
_entry.id   1e639b9cd086f65834dcf16cbbe91809
#
_cell.length_a   1.000
_cell.length_b   1.000
_cell.length_c   1.000
_cell.angle_alpha   90.00
_cell.angle_beta   90.00
_cell.angle_gamma   90.00
#
_symmetry.space_group_name_H-M   'P 1'
#
loop_
_entity.id
_entity.type
_entity.pdbx_description
1 polymer ?
#
loop_
_entity_poly.entity_id
_entity_poly.type
_entity_poly.pdbx_seq_one_letter_code
_entity_poly.pdbx_strand_id
1 'polypeptide(L)'
;VNPRLRRLGARLFRQLYSGRGQVALLAILAYLPLLLTHRGMVAADTKPYLTLDPWGLLSDASSMWQPDFAMGTVTHQNLGFLWPVGPFFAAGDLLGLSDWVVQRLWLGSILLAAGLGLRWFLRTIGWRGTPVLVASLAYMLSPYVLDYIARISVILLPWAGLPWMLALTVRALRTPGWRHPALFALVTLTIGGVNAPSLLLVGLGPVLWIAWSVAEGTVAWRRALGASSRIGLLVLATSIWWAIGLRTQAAYGLPTLRLTETYEVIADAATAPELFRGLGYWFFYGQDKLGAWIE
;
A
#
# COMPACT_ATOMS: atom_id res chain seq x y z
N VAL A 1 3.27 45.49 -3.65
CA VAL A 1 2.55 44.21 -3.52
C VAL A 1 1.24 44.48 -2.78
N ASN A 2 0.10 44.11 -3.41
CA ASN A 2 -1.25 44.39 -2.91
C ASN A 2 -1.42 43.82 -1.47
N PRO A 3 -1.76 44.68 -0.47
CA PRO A 3 -1.89 44.26 0.93
C PRO A 3 -2.95 43.17 1.16
N ARG A 4 -3.95 43.05 0.27
CA ARG A 4 -4.94 41.97 0.28
C ARG A 4 -4.31 40.59 -0.07
N LEU A 5 -3.41 40.55 -1.07
CA LEU A 5 -2.68 39.33 -1.45
C LEU A 5 -1.72 38.90 -0.33
N ARG A 6 -1.08 39.82 0.34
CA ARG A 6 -0.18 39.56 1.49
C ARG A 6 -0.95 38.97 2.70
N ARG A 7 -2.15 39.50 2.98
CA ARG A 7 -3.03 38.97 4.05
C ARG A 7 -3.61 37.61 3.69
N LEU A 8 -3.97 37.37 2.42
CA LEU A 8 -4.45 36.08 1.93
C LEU A 8 -3.34 35.03 2.02
N GLY A 9 -2.14 35.36 1.56
CA GLY A 9 -0.95 34.49 1.68
C GLY A 9 -0.63 34.12 3.12
N ALA A 10 -0.68 35.10 4.04
CA ALA A 10 -0.43 34.87 5.47
C ALA A 10 -1.53 34.00 6.15
N ARG A 11 -2.78 34.11 5.69
CA ARG A 11 -3.89 33.23 6.16
C ARG A 11 -3.74 31.82 5.63
N LEU A 12 -3.48 31.64 4.33
CA LEU A 12 -3.21 30.34 3.71
C LEU A 12 -2.01 29.66 4.36
N PHE A 13 -0.94 30.42 4.59
CA PHE A 13 0.25 29.92 5.26
C PHE A 13 -0.06 29.43 6.68
N ARG A 14 -0.81 30.19 7.47
CA ARG A 14 -1.27 29.78 8.81
C ARG A 14 -2.19 28.54 8.77
N GLN A 15 -3.06 28.42 7.77
CA GLN A 15 -3.92 27.26 7.60
C GLN A 15 -3.11 26.00 7.24
N LEU A 16 -2.10 26.10 6.36
CA LEU A 16 -1.18 25.01 6.03
C LEU A 16 -0.37 24.53 7.24
N TYR A 17 -0.09 25.39 8.20
CA TYR A 17 0.56 25.01 9.46
C TYR A 17 -0.41 24.33 10.45
N SER A 18 -1.72 24.50 10.26
CA SER A 18 -2.70 23.81 11.09
C SER A 18 -2.73 22.31 10.79
N GLY A 19 -3.05 21.51 11.79
CA GLY A 19 -3.16 20.07 11.60
C GLY A 19 -4.22 19.66 10.56
N ARG A 20 -5.30 20.45 10.43
CA ARG A 20 -6.38 20.24 9.45
C ARG A 20 -5.94 20.69 8.05
N GLY A 21 -5.23 21.79 7.93
CA GLY A 21 -4.70 22.28 6.64
C GLY A 21 -3.71 21.29 6.02
N GLN A 22 -2.85 20.67 6.83
CA GLN A 22 -1.94 19.62 6.34
C GLN A 22 -2.71 18.42 5.79
N VAL A 23 -3.74 17.96 6.49
CA VAL A 23 -4.58 16.84 6.02
C VAL A 23 -5.30 17.21 4.71
N ALA A 24 -5.86 18.43 4.64
CA ALA A 24 -6.52 18.91 3.43
C ALA A 24 -5.55 18.98 2.24
N LEU A 25 -4.32 19.47 2.45
CA LEU A 25 -3.30 19.51 1.41
C LEU A 25 -2.92 18.10 0.92
N LEU A 26 -2.71 17.15 1.83
CA LEU A 26 -2.45 15.76 1.48
C LEU A 26 -3.60 15.16 0.66
N ALA A 27 -4.85 15.41 1.06
CA ALA A 27 -6.02 14.94 0.33
C ALA A 27 -6.13 15.56 -1.07
N ILE A 28 -5.94 16.87 -1.19
CA ILE A 28 -5.96 17.56 -2.48
C ILE A 28 -4.90 16.98 -3.42
N LEU A 29 -3.68 16.80 -2.95
CA LEU A 29 -2.58 16.26 -3.77
C LEU A 29 -2.74 14.76 -4.07
N ALA A 30 -3.44 14.00 -3.22
CA ALA A 30 -3.73 12.61 -3.47
C ALA A 30 -4.80 12.40 -4.56
N TYR A 31 -5.83 13.21 -4.59
CA TYR A 31 -6.98 12.98 -5.47
C TYR A 31 -7.03 13.90 -6.69
N LEU A 32 -6.76 15.20 -6.51
CA LEU A 32 -7.01 16.18 -7.55
C LEU A 32 -6.19 15.93 -8.84
N PRO A 33 -4.87 15.66 -8.79
CA PRO A 33 -4.10 15.36 -9.99
C PRO A 33 -4.64 14.14 -10.75
N LEU A 34 -4.98 13.07 -10.01
CA LEU A 34 -5.52 11.85 -10.61
C LEU A 34 -6.87 12.09 -11.30
N LEU A 35 -7.77 12.85 -10.68
CA LEU A 35 -9.08 13.17 -11.25
C LEU A 35 -9.02 14.16 -12.43
N LEU A 36 -7.95 14.92 -12.56
CA LEU A 36 -7.75 15.85 -13.66
C LEU A 36 -7.05 15.23 -14.88
N THR A 37 -6.31 14.13 -14.69
CA THR A 37 -5.49 13.48 -15.71
C THR A 37 -6.28 12.41 -16.44
N HIS A 38 -6.25 12.43 -17.79
CA HIS A 38 -6.89 11.42 -18.67
C HIS A 38 -8.31 11.01 -18.23
N ARG A 39 -9.20 12.00 -18.16
CA ARG A 39 -10.61 11.79 -17.77
C ARG A 39 -11.31 10.80 -18.69
N GLY A 40 -12.11 9.92 -18.12
CA GLY A 40 -12.83 8.89 -18.87
C GLY A 40 -11.99 7.65 -19.22
N MET A 41 -10.70 7.64 -18.91
CA MET A 41 -9.81 6.49 -19.17
C MET A 41 -9.45 5.76 -17.88
N VAL A 42 -9.52 4.44 -17.93
CA VAL A 42 -9.05 3.54 -16.87
C VAL A 42 -7.57 3.22 -17.13
N ALA A 43 -6.73 3.33 -16.11
CA ALA A 43 -5.33 2.91 -16.19
C ALA A 43 -5.27 1.37 -16.19
N ALA A 44 -4.31 0.82 -16.93
CA ALA A 44 -4.00 -0.61 -16.91
C ALA A 44 -3.35 -0.96 -15.56
N ASP A 45 -4.18 -1.23 -14.55
CA ASP A 45 -3.76 -1.76 -13.26
C ASP A 45 -3.89 -3.30 -13.27
N THR A 46 -3.69 -3.93 -12.15
CA THR A 46 -3.48 -5.38 -11.98
C THR A 46 -4.59 -6.27 -12.57
N LYS A 47 -5.85 -5.85 -12.48
CA LYS A 47 -7.02 -6.67 -12.85
C LYS A 47 -8.08 -5.82 -13.55
N PRO A 48 -8.20 -5.89 -14.89
CA PRO A 48 -9.22 -5.13 -15.64
C PRO A 48 -10.65 -5.40 -15.19
N TYR A 49 -10.96 -6.62 -14.80
CA TYR A 49 -12.31 -7.01 -14.37
C TYR A 49 -12.73 -6.41 -13.01
N LEU A 50 -11.82 -5.85 -12.23
CA LEU A 50 -12.18 -4.99 -11.08
C LEU A 50 -13.06 -3.80 -11.47
N THR A 51 -12.82 -3.25 -12.66
CA THR A 51 -13.60 -2.14 -13.19
C THR A 51 -14.77 -2.60 -14.06
N LEU A 52 -14.60 -3.72 -14.80
CA LEU A 52 -15.62 -4.19 -15.75
C LEU A 52 -16.74 -4.96 -15.07
N ASP A 53 -16.44 -5.78 -14.08
CA ASP A 53 -17.40 -6.61 -13.34
C ASP A 53 -16.91 -6.90 -11.90
N PRO A 54 -17.01 -5.91 -10.99
CA PRO A 54 -16.55 -6.09 -9.61
C PRO A 54 -17.38 -7.11 -8.82
N TRP A 55 -18.64 -7.30 -9.17
CA TRP A 55 -19.52 -8.27 -8.50
C TRP A 55 -19.23 -9.70 -8.95
N GLY A 56 -19.01 -9.93 -10.25
CA GLY A 56 -18.53 -11.22 -10.76
C GLY A 56 -17.20 -11.59 -10.13
N LEU A 57 -16.25 -10.65 -10.03
CA LEU A 57 -14.99 -10.89 -9.33
C LEU A 57 -15.20 -11.32 -7.87
N LEU A 58 -16.07 -10.65 -7.11
CA LEU A 58 -16.32 -11.00 -5.70
C LEU A 58 -16.99 -12.36 -5.56
N SER A 59 -17.89 -12.71 -6.48
CA SER A 59 -18.52 -14.04 -6.55
C SER A 59 -17.45 -15.13 -6.76
N ASP A 60 -16.62 -14.96 -7.78
CA ASP A 60 -15.58 -15.92 -8.15
C ASP A 60 -14.47 -16.01 -7.11
N ALA A 61 -14.08 -14.87 -6.52
CA ALA A 61 -13.03 -14.81 -5.51
C ALA A 61 -13.33 -15.61 -4.24
N SER A 62 -14.59 -15.98 -4.02
CA SER A 62 -15.01 -16.84 -2.90
C SER A 62 -14.57 -18.29 -3.09
N SER A 63 -14.24 -18.72 -4.33
CA SER A 63 -13.76 -20.04 -4.68
C SER A 63 -12.28 -20.03 -5.08
N MET A 64 -11.54 -21.03 -4.65
CA MET A 64 -10.18 -21.24 -5.14
C MET A 64 -10.15 -21.87 -6.54
N TRP A 65 -11.21 -22.54 -6.95
CA TRP A 65 -11.33 -23.16 -8.25
C TRP A 65 -11.94 -22.19 -9.27
N GLN A 66 -11.26 -21.99 -10.38
CA GLN A 66 -11.67 -21.15 -11.51
C GLN A 66 -11.90 -22.04 -12.74
N PRO A 67 -13.16 -22.40 -13.06
CA PRO A 67 -13.46 -23.33 -14.15
C PRO A 67 -13.16 -22.72 -15.54
N ASP A 68 -13.32 -21.40 -15.68
CA ASP A 68 -13.24 -20.70 -16.96
C ASP A 68 -11.82 -20.30 -17.37
N PHE A 69 -10.84 -20.55 -16.50
CA PHE A 69 -9.45 -20.22 -16.77
C PHE A 69 -8.60 -21.48 -16.94
N ALA A 70 -7.87 -21.60 -18.08
CA ALA A 70 -6.98 -22.72 -18.39
C ALA A 70 -7.63 -24.10 -18.23
N MET A 71 -8.90 -24.25 -18.66
CA MET A 71 -9.71 -25.48 -18.52
C MET A 71 -9.94 -25.91 -17.07
N GLY A 72 -9.89 -24.96 -16.14
CA GLY A 72 -10.02 -25.16 -14.71
C GLY A 72 -8.67 -25.12 -14.00
N THR A 73 -8.52 -24.21 -13.07
CA THR A 73 -7.28 -24.05 -12.29
C THR A 73 -7.57 -23.51 -10.89
N VAL A 74 -6.58 -23.64 -10.02
CA VAL A 74 -6.61 -23.04 -8.69
C VAL A 74 -5.85 -21.72 -8.72
N THR A 75 -6.49 -20.63 -8.32
CA THR A 75 -5.88 -19.30 -8.26
C THR A 75 -6.09 -18.63 -6.90
N HIS A 76 -4.99 -18.26 -6.26
CA HIS A 76 -5.01 -17.49 -5.03
C HIS A 76 -5.28 -15.99 -5.27
N GLN A 77 -4.89 -15.46 -6.43
CA GLN A 77 -4.96 -14.02 -6.70
C GLN A 77 -6.37 -13.44 -6.56
N ASN A 78 -7.40 -14.19 -6.96
CA ASN A 78 -8.76 -13.73 -6.81
C ASN A 78 -9.19 -13.66 -5.34
N LEU A 79 -8.83 -14.65 -4.53
CA LEU A 79 -9.14 -14.67 -3.10
C LEU A 79 -8.65 -13.38 -2.40
N GLY A 80 -7.44 -12.91 -2.69
CA GLY A 80 -6.87 -11.69 -2.10
C GLY A 80 -7.71 -10.43 -2.38
N PHE A 81 -8.53 -10.41 -3.43
CA PHE A 81 -9.39 -9.28 -3.77
C PHE A 81 -10.70 -9.23 -2.97
N LEU A 82 -11.05 -10.26 -2.18
CA LEU A 82 -12.20 -10.22 -1.27
C LEU A 82 -12.11 -9.07 -0.26
N TRP A 83 -10.89 -8.60 0.07
CA TRP A 83 -10.67 -7.43 0.93
C TRP A 83 -9.30 -6.79 0.70
N PRO A 84 -9.22 -5.46 0.59
CA PRO A 84 -10.30 -4.45 0.56
C PRO A 84 -10.73 -4.08 -0.86
N VAL A 85 -10.01 -4.55 -1.89
CA VAL A 85 -10.06 -4.03 -3.26
C VAL A 85 -11.43 -4.26 -3.92
N GLY A 86 -11.88 -5.52 -3.98
CA GLY A 86 -13.16 -5.87 -4.59
C GLY A 86 -14.34 -5.12 -4.00
N PRO A 87 -14.53 -5.10 -2.66
CA PRO A 87 -15.59 -4.33 -2.03
C PRO A 87 -15.53 -2.82 -2.30
N PHE A 88 -14.33 -2.25 -2.47
CA PHE A 88 -14.19 -0.83 -2.82
C PHE A 88 -14.75 -0.55 -4.22
N PHE A 89 -14.39 -1.37 -5.21
CA PHE A 89 -14.89 -1.22 -6.57
C PHE A 89 -16.39 -1.54 -6.68
N ALA A 90 -16.86 -2.60 -6.01
CA ALA A 90 -18.28 -2.93 -5.96
C ALA A 90 -19.13 -1.82 -5.30
N ALA A 91 -18.60 -1.15 -4.27
CA ALA A 91 -19.28 0.00 -3.69
C ALA A 91 -19.33 1.20 -4.64
N GLY A 92 -18.29 1.41 -5.44
CA GLY A 92 -18.28 2.44 -6.48
C GLY A 92 -19.33 2.20 -7.55
N ASP A 93 -19.45 0.96 -8.02
CA ASP A 93 -20.46 0.52 -8.97
C ASP A 93 -21.88 0.68 -8.39
N LEU A 94 -22.11 0.23 -7.16
CA LEU A 94 -23.39 0.40 -6.46
C LEU A 94 -23.82 1.88 -6.35
N LEU A 95 -22.87 2.80 -6.22
CA LEU A 95 -23.11 4.24 -6.16
C LEU A 95 -23.29 4.88 -7.55
N GLY A 96 -23.21 4.10 -8.64
CA GLY A 96 -23.31 4.57 -10.01
C GLY A 96 -22.16 5.47 -10.45
N LEU A 97 -21.00 5.35 -9.83
CA LEU A 97 -19.81 6.09 -10.23
C LEU A 97 -19.19 5.46 -11.48
N SER A 98 -18.72 6.29 -12.41
CA SER A 98 -17.99 5.77 -13.57
C SER A 98 -16.67 5.10 -13.16
N ASP A 99 -16.28 4.03 -13.86
CA ASP A 99 -15.14 3.17 -13.57
C ASP A 99 -13.82 3.93 -13.35
N TRP A 100 -13.56 4.91 -14.24
CA TRP A 100 -12.37 5.75 -14.11
C TRP A 100 -12.35 6.59 -12.83
N VAL A 101 -13.52 7.04 -12.35
CA VAL A 101 -13.62 7.77 -11.07
C VAL A 101 -13.34 6.83 -9.91
N VAL A 102 -13.96 5.65 -9.90
CA VAL A 102 -13.73 4.64 -8.84
C VAL A 102 -12.25 4.29 -8.76
N GLN A 103 -11.62 4.03 -9.90
CA GLN A 103 -10.18 3.75 -9.95
C GLN A 103 -9.35 4.93 -9.42
N ARG A 104 -9.65 6.18 -9.80
CA ARG A 104 -8.93 7.36 -9.30
C ARG A 104 -9.12 7.56 -7.79
N LEU A 105 -10.31 7.27 -7.28
CA LEU A 105 -10.57 7.29 -5.84
C LEU A 105 -9.78 6.20 -5.11
N TRP A 106 -9.68 5.01 -5.67
CA TRP A 106 -8.85 3.93 -5.15
C TRP A 106 -7.38 4.34 -5.05
N LEU A 107 -6.78 4.77 -6.16
CA LEU A 107 -5.39 5.20 -6.23
C LEU A 107 -5.12 6.39 -5.29
N GLY A 108 -6.00 7.38 -5.28
CA GLY A 108 -5.92 8.52 -4.36
C GLY A 108 -6.01 8.12 -2.89
N SER A 109 -6.81 7.09 -2.57
CA SER A 109 -6.92 6.56 -1.21
C SER A 109 -5.62 5.91 -0.73
N ILE A 110 -4.91 5.21 -1.60
CA ILE A 110 -3.57 4.64 -1.30
C ILE A 110 -2.58 5.77 -1.02
N LEU A 111 -2.52 6.80 -1.89
CA LEU A 111 -1.65 7.96 -1.70
C LEU A 111 -1.96 8.67 -0.38
N LEU A 112 -3.23 8.97 -0.12
CA LEU A 112 -3.65 9.64 1.10
C LEU A 112 -3.32 8.81 2.34
N ALA A 113 -3.55 7.50 2.30
CA ALA A 113 -3.22 6.58 3.40
C ALA A 113 -1.71 6.60 3.69
N ALA A 114 -0.86 6.59 2.65
CA ALA A 114 0.60 6.69 2.80
C ALA A 114 1.01 8.00 3.50
N GLY A 115 0.50 9.15 3.01
CA GLY A 115 0.82 10.47 3.58
C GLY A 115 0.31 10.64 5.02
N LEU A 116 -0.93 10.23 5.29
CA LEU A 116 -1.51 10.29 6.64
C LEU A 116 -0.81 9.33 7.60
N GLY A 117 -0.46 8.14 7.13
CA GLY A 117 0.26 7.14 7.91
C GLY A 117 1.61 7.65 8.38
N LEU A 118 2.42 8.21 7.46
CA LEU A 118 3.72 8.77 7.83
C LEU A 118 3.58 9.97 8.76
N ARG A 119 2.61 10.85 8.48
CA ARG A 119 2.29 11.96 9.38
C ARG A 119 1.95 11.47 10.78
N TRP A 120 1.16 10.43 10.92
CA TRP A 120 0.79 9.86 12.22
C TRP A 120 1.96 9.19 12.92
N PHE A 121 2.78 8.43 12.20
CA PHE A 121 4.00 7.79 12.72
C PHE A 121 4.97 8.84 13.28
N LEU A 122 5.34 9.84 12.49
CA LEU A 122 6.26 10.90 12.91
C LEU A 122 5.74 11.65 14.15
N ARG A 123 4.44 11.94 14.20
CA ARG A 123 3.83 12.55 15.40
C ARG A 123 3.83 11.61 16.61
N THR A 124 3.73 10.32 16.40
CA THR A 124 3.81 9.32 17.47
C THR A 124 5.20 9.26 18.10
N ILE A 125 6.25 9.48 17.31
CA ILE A 125 7.64 9.57 17.82
C ILE A 125 8.05 10.98 18.25
N GLY A 126 7.13 11.95 18.23
CA GLY A 126 7.34 13.29 18.81
C GLY A 126 7.58 14.41 17.82
N TRP A 127 7.70 14.15 16.53
CA TRP A 127 7.91 15.20 15.51
C TRP A 127 6.67 16.06 15.34
N ARG A 128 6.87 17.35 15.00
CA ARG A 128 5.79 18.33 14.84
C ARG A 128 6.12 19.31 13.71
N GLY A 129 5.10 20.03 13.26
CA GLY A 129 5.25 21.17 12.34
C GLY A 129 5.52 20.80 10.90
N THR A 130 6.23 21.67 10.20
CA THR A 130 6.53 21.58 8.77
C THR A 130 7.35 20.35 8.36
N PRO A 131 8.38 19.92 9.12
CA PRO A 131 9.13 18.70 8.75
C PRO A 131 8.24 17.47 8.59
N VAL A 132 7.19 17.34 9.41
CA VAL A 132 6.22 16.24 9.31
C VAL A 132 5.46 16.29 8.00
N LEU A 133 5.03 17.49 7.57
CA LEU A 133 4.35 17.66 6.29
C LEU A 133 5.26 17.35 5.11
N VAL A 134 6.48 17.89 5.10
CA VAL A 134 7.47 17.67 4.03
C VAL A 134 7.78 16.18 3.89
N ALA A 135 8.06 15.50 4.99
CA ALA A 135 8.31 14.06 4.97
C ALA A 135 7.09 13.26 4.49
N SER A 136 5.87 13.63 4.91
CA SER A 136 4.64 12.97 4.47
C SER A 136 4.40 13.14 2.96
N LEU A 137 4.69 14.32 2.41
CA LEU A 137 4.61 14.59 0.98
C LEU A 137 5.70 13.80 0.21
N ALA A 138 6.93 13.80 0.70
CA ALA A 138 8.02 13.07 0.08
C ALA A 138 7.75 11.56 0.04
N TYR A 139 7.15 10.99 1.08
CA TYR A 139 6.75 9.59 1.10
C TYR A 139 5.60 9.30 0.15
N MET A 140 4.54 10.12 0.21
CA MET A 140 3.33 9.98 -0.61
C MET A 140 3.61 10.13 -2.11
N LEU A 141 4.53 10.99 -2.48
CA LEU A 141 4.88 11.34 -3.86
C LEU A 141 6.30 10.90 -4.23
N SER A 142 6.80 9.85 -3.56
CA SER A 142 8.12 9.32 -3.90
C SER A 142 8.15 8.78 -5.34
N PRO A 143 9.30 8.80 -6.04
CA PRO A 143 9.43 8.23 -7.38
C PRO A 143 8.90 6.80 -7.45
N TYR A 144 9.24 5.95 -6.47
CA TYR A 144 8.72 4.59 -6.36
C TYR A 144 7.18 4.52 -6.42
N VAL A 145 6.49 5.39 -5.68
CA VAL A 145 5.02 5.42 -5.69
C VAL A 145 4.49 5.85 -7.04
N LEU A 146 5.09 6.87 -7.66
CA LEU A 146 4.65 7.40 -8.95
C LEU A 146 4.85 6.38 -10.08
N ASP A 147 5.89 5.56 -10.03
CA ASP A 147 6.15 4.50 -11.00
C ASP A 147 5.08 3.40 -10.96
N TYR A 148 4.62 3.04 -9.77
CA TYR A 148 3.70 1.91 -9.60
C TYR A 148 2.22 2.28 -9.55
N ILE A 149 1.86 3.56 -9.30
CA ILE A 149 0.48 3.97 -9.00
C ILE A 149 -0.51 3.65 -10.10
N ALA A 150 -0.10 3.69 -11.36
CA ALA A 150 -0.97 3.43 -12.52
C ALA A 150 -0.79 2.04 -13.13
N ARG A 151 0.00 1.15 -12.50
CA ARG A 151 0.35 -0.16 -13.06
C ARG A 151 0.02 -1.31 -12.13
N ILE A 152 0.49 -1.25 -10.88
CA ILE A 152 0.37 -2.33 -9.90
C ILE A 152 0.04 -1.70 -8.54
N SER A 153 -1.12 -1.08 -8.41
CA SER A 153 -1.54 -0.37 -7.20
C SER A 153 -1.58 -1.27 -5.96
N VAL A 154 -1.79 -2.56 -6.15
CA VAL A 154 -1.83 -3.54 -5.06
C VAL A 154 -0.49 -3.68 -4.30
N ILE A 155 0.65 -3.43 -4.95
CA ILE A 155 1.97 -3.42 -4.29
C ILE A 155 2.10 -2.19 -3.38
N LEU A 156 1.50 -1.08 -3.76
CA LEU A 156 1.53 0.16 -3.00
C LEU A 156 0.64 0.12 -1.74
N LEU A 157 -0.28 -0.83 -1.66
CA LEU A 157 -1.14 -0.98 -0.50
C LEU A 157 -0.33 -1.33 0.77
N PRO A 158 0.56 -2.34 0.78
CA PRO A 158 1.51 -2.56 1.88
C PRO A 158 2.44 -1.37 2.13
N TRP A 159 2.94 -0.71 1.09
CA TRP A 159 3.72 0.51 1.23
C TRP A 159 2.97 1.59 2.03
N ALA A 160 1.72 1.86 1.68
CA ALA A 160 0.88 2.80 2.40
C ALA A 160 0.61 2.36 3.85
N GLY A 161 0.56 1.05 4.11
CA GLY A 161 0.35 0.47 5.44
C GLY A 161 1.56 0.53 6.37
N LEU A 162 2.80 0.54 5.84
CA LEU A 162 4.02 0.51 6.63
C LEU A 162 4.08 1.56 7.75
N PRO A 163 3.85 2.85 7.51
CA PRO A 163 3.93 3.86 8.56
C PRO A 163 2.82 3.71 9.61
N TRP A 164 1.65 3.16 9.25
CA TRP A 164 0.61 2.80 10.23
C TRP A 164 1.06 1.66 11.13
N MET A 165 1.66 0.62 10.56
CA MET A 165 2.22 -0.50 11.31
C MET A 165 3.31 -0.01 12.28
N LEU A 166 4.22 0.86 11.85
CA LEU A 166 5.25 1.46 12.70
C LEU A 166 4.64 2.28 13.85
N ALA A 167 3.68 3.15 13.57
CA ALA A 167 3.01 3.94 14.59
C ALA A 167 2.32 3.05 15.64
N LEU A 168 1.65 2.00 15.19
CA LEU A 168 0.96 1.04 16.08
C LEU A 168 1.93 0.20 16.88
N THR A 169 3.07 -0.19 16.30
CA THR A 169 4.16 -0.87 17.02
C THR A 169 4.70 0.00 18.16
N VAL A 170 5.04 1.26 17.87
CA VAL A 170 5.50 2.20 18.91
C VAL A 170 4.48 2.34 20.02
N ARG A 171 3.19 2.43 19.69
CA ARG A 171 2.11 2.55 20.67
C ARG A 171 1.90 1.26 21.46
N ALA A 172 1.96 0.09 20.82
CA ALA A 172 1.86 -1.21 21.49
C ALA A 172 3.01 -1.42 22.50
N LEU A 173 4.22 -0.96 22.15
CA LEU A 173 5.36 -0.99 23.03
C LEU A 173 5.23 -0.01 24.21
N ARG A 174 4.61 1.14 24.04
CA ARG A 174 4.43 2.16 25.09
C ARG A 174 3.23 1.90 26.00
N THR A 175 2.15 1.33 25.46
CA THR A 175 0.87 1.16 26.18
C THR A 175 0.47 -0.30 26.15
N PRO A 176 0.43 -1.00 27.30
CA PRO A 176 0.00 -2.39 27.35
C PRO A 176 -1.49 -2.53 26.99
N GLY A 177 -1.87 -3.71 26.49
CA GLY A 177 -3.25 -4.03 26.12
C GLY A 177 -3.40 -4.53 24.70
N TRP A 178 -4.64 -4.76 24.28
CA TRP A 178 -5.01 -5.37 22.99
C TRP A 178 -5.35 -4.34 21.90
N ARG A 179 -5.62 -3.08 22.27
CA ARG A 179 -6.11 -2.05 21.35
C ARG A 179 -5.16 -1.82 20.17
N HIS A 180 -3.87 -1.55 20.45
CA HIS A 180 -2.91 -1.26 19.39
C HIS A 180 -2.52 -2.51 18.59
N PRO A 181 -2.32 -3.69 19.21
CA PRO A 181 -2.22 -4.96 18.49
C PRO A 181 -3.42 -5.25 17.58
N ALA A 182 -4.66 -5.02 18.03
CA ALA A 182 -5.86 -5.24 17.21
C ALA A 182 -5.90 -4.27 15.99
N LEU A 183 -5.60 -3.00 16.21
CA LEU A 183 -5.50 -2.03 15.11
C LEU A 183 -4.38 -2.40 14.13
N PHE A 184 -3.25 -2.91 14.62
CA PHE A 184 -2.17 -3.42 13.78
C PHE A 184 -2.66 -4.59 12.90
N ALA A 185 -3.36 -5.54 13.49
CA ALA A 185 -3.93 -6.67 12.75
C ALA A 185 -4.97 -6.23 11.70
N LEU A 186 -5.79 -5.21 12.00
CA LEU A 186 -6.71 -4.62 11.02
C LEU A 186 -5.97 -3.94 9.85
N VAL A 187 -4.87 -3.25 10.11
CA VAL A 187 -4.02 -2.73 9.03
C VAL A 187 -3.47 -3.88 8.20
N THR A 188 -2.95 -4.93 8.85
CA THR A 188 -2.40 -6.11 8.16
C THR A 188 -3.48 -6.84 7.34
N LEU A 189 -4.70 -6.99 7.87
CA LEU A 189 -5.85 -7.54 7.14
C LEU A 189 -6.12 -6.74 5.86
N THR A 190 -6.02 -5.41 5.94
CA THR A 190 -6.33 -4.52 4.81
C THR A 190 -5.25 -4.52 3.74
N ILE A 191 -3.98 -4.75 4.09
CA ILE A 191 -2.86 -4.62 3.14
C ILE A 191 -2.27 -5.96 2.70
N GLY A 192 -2.59 -7.06 3.39
CA GLY A 192 -1.83 -8.31 3.27
C GLY A 192 -2.32 -9.30 2.22
N GLY A 193 -3.64 -9.42 2.05
CA GLY A 193 -4.24 -10.50 1.27
C GLY A 193 -3.90 -10.49 -0.22
N VAL A 194 -3.61 -9.34 -0.80
CA VAL A 194 -3.39 -9.17 -2.24
C VAL A 194 -1.95 -9.44 -2.66
N ASN A 195 -0.96 -9.11 -1.80
CA ASN A 195 0.45 -9.31 -2.13
C ASN A 195 1.27 -9.71 -0.89
N ALA A 196 1.41 -11.01 -0.68
CA ALA A 196 2.12 -11.57 0.45
C ALA A 196 3.62 -11.18 0.50
N PRO A 197 4.40 -11.19 -0.60
CA PRO A 197 5.80 -10.74 -0.58
C PRO A 197 5.94 -9.29 -0.11
N SER A 198 5.12 -8.38 -0.60
CA SER A 198 5.16 -6.97 -0.18
C SER A 198 4.78 -6.81 1.31
N LEU A 199 3.84 -7.63 1.81
CA LEU A 199 3.53 -7.65 3.25
C LEU A 199 4.74 -8.08 4.09
N LEU A 200 5.46 -9.10 3.67
CA LEU A 200 6.66 -9.57 4.37
C LEU A 200 7.73 -8.47 4.41
N LEU A 201 7.97 -7.78 3.27
CA LEU A 201 8.95 -6.70 3.20
C LEU A 201 8.60 -5.54 4.15
N VAL A 202 7.36 -5.06 4.14
CA VAL A 202 6.97 -3.97 5.05
C VAL A 202 6.91 -4.43 6.51
N GLY A 203 6.65 -5.72 6.75
CA GLY A 203 6.68 -6.34 8.07
C GLY A 203 8.05 -6.28 8.75
N LEU A 204 9.14 -6.20 7.98
CA LEU A 204 10.50 -6.00 8.53
C LEU A 204 10.61 -4.69 9.32
N GLY A 205 9.92 -3.64 8.90
CA GLY A 205 9.97 -2.35 9.59
C GLY A 205 9.57 -2.43 11.07
N PRO A 206 8.39 -2.95 11.43
CA PRO A 206 8.00 -3.22 12.81
C PRO A 206 8.97 -4.12 13.58
N VAL A 207 9.44 -5.20 12.95
CA VAL A 207 10.38 -6.14 13.59
C VAL A 207 11.70 -5.43 13.94
N LEU A 208 12.27 -4.70 12.98
CA LEU A 208 13.50 -3.94 13.20
C LEU A 208 13.31 -2.84 14.26
N TRP A 209 12.16 -2.18 14.27
CA TRP A 209 11.84 -1.18 15.29
C TRP A 209 11.80 -1.79 16.70
N ILE A 210 11.18 -2.95 16.85
CA ILE A 210 11.10 -3.67 18.14
C ILE A 210 12.50 -4.08 18.58
N ALA A 211 13.27 -4.70 17.68
CA ALA A 211 14.63 -5.16 17.97
C ALA A 211 15.54 -3.99 18.41
N TRP A 212 15.49 -2.89 17.65
CA TRP A 212 16.23 -1.67 17.99
C TRP A 212 15.80 -1.08 19.33
N SER A 213 14.49 -1.00 19.62
CA SER A 213 13.98 -0.45 20.88
C SER A 213 14.45 -1.27 22.10
N VAL A 214 14.58 -2.58 21.94
CA VAL A 214 15.12 -3.46 23.01
C VAL A 214 16.64 -3.29 23.13
N ALA A 215 17.36 -3.25 22.01
CA ALA A 215 18.82 -3.08 22.01
C ALA A 215 19.27 -1.75 22.64
N GLU A 216 18.54 -0.66 22.36
CA GLU A 216 18.74 0.66 22.98
C GLU A 216 18.29 0.74 24.45
N GLY A 217 17.68 -0.32 24.98
CA GLY A 217 17.15 -0.32 26.35
C GLY A 217 15.93 0.58 26.59
N THR A 218 15.33 1.15 25.52
CA THR A 218 14.17 2.02 25.64
C THR A 218 12.88 1.23 25.97
N VAL A 219 12.87 -0.09 25.70
CA VAL A 219 11.79 -1.01 25.98
C VAL A 219 12.35 -2.30 26.60
N ALA A 220 11.82 -2.70 27.78
CA ALA A 220 12.18 -3.98 28.39
C ALA A 220 11.77 -5.15 27.48
N TRP A 221 12.66 -6.15 27.31
CA TRP A 221 12.44 -7.30 26.44
C TRP A 221 11.15 -8.07 26.73
N ARG A 222 10.76 -8.22 28.00
CA ARG A 222 9.48 -8.87 28.40
C ARG A 222 8.27 -8.11 27.86
N ARG A 223 8.32 -6.79 27.85
CA ARG A 223 7.27 -5.93 27.31
C ARG A 223 7.20 -6.03 25.78
N ALA A 224 8.35 -6.02 25.12
CA ALA A 224 8.45 -6.24 23.69
C ALA A 224 7.86 -7.60 23.30
N LEU A 225 8.24 -8.67 24.00
CA LEU A 225 7.71 -10.01 23.76
C LEU A 225 6.18 -10.05 23.94
N GLY A 226 5.63 -9.46 25.02
CA GLY A 226 4.19 -9.43 25.24
C GLY A 226 3.42 -8.61 24.19
N ALA A 227 3.98 -7.52 23.67
CA ALA A 227 3.40 -6.76 22.55
C ALA A 227 3.47 -7.56 21.25
N SER A 228 4.62 -8.14 20.92
CA SER A 228 4.85 -8.95 19.72
C SER A 228 3.96 -10.20 19.69
N SER A 229 3.79 -10.88 20.83
CA SER A 229 2.91 -12.07 20.89
C SER A 229 1.45 -11.72 20.60
N ARG A 230 0.94 -10.60 21.12
CA ARG A 230 -0.43 -10.14 20.83
C ARG A 230 -0.58 -9.71 19.37
N ILE A 231 0.39 -8.99 18.81
CA ILE A 231 0.41 -8.61 17.39
C ILE A 231 0.44 -9.88 16.54
N GLY A 232 1.39 -10.80 16.79
CA GLY A 232 1.55 -12.03 16.02
C GLY A 232 0.29 -12.90 16.03
N LEU A 233 -0.33 -13.09 17.21
CA LEU A 233 -1.56 -13.86 17.33
C LEU A 233 -2.70 -13.27 16.50
N LEU A 234 -2.91 -11.96 16.57
CA LEU A 234 -3.99 -11.30 15.84
C LEU A 234 -3.71 -11.20 14.34
N VAL A 235 -2.45 -10.97 13.95
CA VAL A 235 -2.02 -11.00 12.54
C VAL A 235 -2.24 -12.40 11.96
N LEU A 236 -1.86 -13.46 12.69
CA LEU A 236 -2.12 -14.83 12.26
C LEU A 236 -3.63 -15.07 12.06
N ALA A 237 -4.44 -14.68 13.04
CA ALA A 237 -5.89 -14.85 12.97
C ALA A 237 -6.53 -14.10 11.78
N THR A 238 -6.06 -12.89 11.47
CA THR A 238 -6.57 -12.08 10.34
C THR A 238 -5.98 -12.47 8.99
N SER A 239 -4.90 -13.26 8.95
CA SER A 239 -4.21 -13.65 7.71
C SER A 239 -4.48 -15.10 7.29
N ILE A 240 -5.04 -15.94 8.17
CA ILE A 240 -5.19 -17.37 7.93
C ILE A 240 -6.02 -17.70 6.68
N TRP A 241 -7.02 -16.89 6.36
CA TRP A 241 -7.91 -17.11 5.22
C TRP A 241 -7.19 -17.03 3.88
N TRP A 242 -6.33 -16.03 3.67
CA TRP A 242 -5.54 -15.92 2.45
C TRP A 242 -4.29 -16.82 2.49
N ALA A 243 -3.73 -17.10 3.67
CA ALA A 243 -2.60 -18.01 3.83
C ALA A 243 -2.97 -19.45 3.46
N ILE A 244 -4.19 -19.89 3.80
CA ILE A 244 -4.72 -21.18 3.35
C ILE A 244 -4.87 -21.18 1.83
N GLY A 245 -5.40 -20.13 1.22
CA GLY A 245 -5.49 -19.98 -0.23
C GLY A 245 -4.12 -20.06 -0.90
N LEU A 246 -3.12 -19.37 -0.36
CA LEU A 246 -1.74 -19.43 -0.88
C LEU A 246 -1.16 -20.85 -0.80
N ARG A 247 -1.38 -21.56 0.30
CA ARG A 247 -0.98 -22.96 0.44
C ARG A 247 -1.67 -23.86 -0.58
N THR A 248 -2.96 -23.67 -0.81
CA THR A 248 -3.74 -24.42 -1.80
C THR A 248 -3.21 -24.16 -3.21
N GLN A 249 -2.94 -22.92 -3.55
CA GLN A 249 -2.33 -22.58 -4.83
C GLN A 249 -0.94 -23.22 -5.00
N ALA A 250 -0.11 -23.21 -3.96
CA ALA A 250 1.21 -23.84 -4.01
C ALA A 250 1.13 -25.36 -4.24
N ALA A 251 0.07 -26.01 -3.75
CA ALA A 251 -0.13 -27.45 -3.90
C ALA A 251 -0.76 -27.85 -5.25
N TYR A 252 -1.68 -27.06 -5.79
CA TYR A 252 -2.52 -27.43 -6.92
C TYR A 252 -2.52 -26.41 -8.07
N GLY A 253 -1.92 -25.25 -7.88
CA GLY A 253 -1.85 -24.20 -8.91
C GLY A 253 -0.79 -24.47 -9.97
N LEU A 254 -0.87 -23.72 -11.05
CA LEU A 254 0.14 -23.75 -12.11
C LEU A 254 1.51 -23.32 -11.57
N PRO A 255 2.62 -23.90 -12.01
CA PRO A 255 3.97 -23.57 -11.54
C PRO A 255 4.47 -22.26 -12.16
N THR A 256 3.79 -21.15 -11.87
CA THR A 256 4.04 -19.81 -12.45
C THR A 256 5.47 -19.31 -12.23
N LEU A 257 6.12 -19.73 -11.12
CA LEU A 257 7.52 -19.37 -10.86
C LEU A 257 8.52 -19.88 -11.90
N ARG A 258 8.15 -20.90 -12.68
CA ARG A 258 8.97 -21.40 -13.81
C ARG A 258 8.85 -20.52 -15.05
N LEU A 259 7.88 -19.61 -15.09
CA LEU A 259 7.56 -18.74 -16.22
C LEU A 259 7.83 -17.26 -15.91
N THR A 260 8.33 -16.97 -14.70
CA THR A 260 8.72 -15.60 -14.30
C THR A 260 10.20 -15.36 -14.61
N GLU A 261 10.56 -14.08 -14.71
CA GLU A 261 11.94 -13.63 -14.90
C GLU A 261 12.84 -14.19 -13.78
N THR A 262 14.06 -14.56 -14.16
CA THR A 262 15.06 -15.00 -13.18
C THR A 262 15.64 -13.82 -12.42
N TYR A 263 16.22 -14.10 -11.24
CA TYR A 263 16.91 -13.08 -10.44
C TYR A 263 18.00 -12.36 -11.25
N GLU A 264 18.73 -13.08 -12.10
CA GLU A 264 19.79 -12.53 -12.94
C GLU A 264 19.24 -11.48 -13.89
N VAL A 265 18.13 -11.77 -14.58
CA VAL A 265 17.49 -10.83 -15.52
C VAL A 265 17.06 -9.54 -14.82
N ILE A 266 16.48 -9.67 -13.64
CA ILE A 266 16.04 -8.50 -12.84
C ILE A 266 17.25 -7.71 -12.33
N ALA A 267 18.30 -8.39 -11.87
CA ALA A 267 19.50 -7.76 -11.33
C ALA A 267 20.29 -7.01 -12.43
N ASP A 268 20.40 -7.59 -13.60
CA ASP A 268 21.09 -6.99 -14.75
C ASP A 268 20.38 -5.74 -15.28
N ALA A 269 19.05 -5.72 -15.20
CA ALA A 269 18.24 -4.55 -15.57
C ALA A 269 18.28 -3.43 -14.51
N ALA A 270 18.68 -3.71 -13.27
CA ALA A 270 18.66 -2.75 -12.18
C ALA A 270 20.03 -2.08 -11.99
N THR A 271 20.13 -0.79 -12.31
CA THR A 271 21.36 -0.03 -12.07
C THR A 271 21.38 0.61 -10.68
N ALA A 272 22.55 0.64 -10.02
CA ALA A 272 22.69 1.21 -8.68
C ALA A 272 22.24 2.68 -8.58
N PRO A 273 22.55 3.59 -9.52
CA PRO A 273 22.06 4.96 -9.50
C PRO A 273 20.54 5.06 -9.49
N GLU A 274 19.84 4.22 -10.26
CA GLU A 274 18.39 4.25 -10.33
C GLU A 274 17.73 3.67 -9.07
N LEU A 275 18.33 2.66 -8.45
CA LEU A 275 17.89 2.15 -7.14
C LEU A 275 17.95 3.25 -6.06
N PHE A 276 19.03 4.03 -6.01
CA PHE A 276 19.16 5.16 -5.07
C PHE A 276 18.15 6.29 -5.35
N ARG A 277 17.71 6.43 -6.59
CA ARG A 277 16.66 7.39 -6.98
C ARG A 277 15.25 6.85 -6.70
N GLY A 278 15.11 5.58 -6.33
CA GLY A 278 13.82 4.90 -6.18
C GLY A 278 13.14 4.58 -7.52
N LEU A 279 13.89 4.54 -8.62
CA LEU A 279 13.44 4.30 -9.99
C LEU A 279 13.89 2.94 -10.54
N GLY A 280 14.38 2.04 -9.71
CA GLY A 280 14.90 0.73 -10.10
C GLY A 280 13.85 -0.27 -10.64
N TYR A 281 12.82 0.21 -11.29
CA TYR A 281 11.80 -0.63 -11.90
C TYR A 281 12.27 -1.13 -13.27
N TRP A 282 12.51 -2.42 -13.37
CA TRP A 282 13.07 -3.10 -14.53
C TRP A 282 12.37 -2.79 -15.87
N PHE A 283 11.08 -2.50 -15.85
CA PHE A 283 10.31 -2.17 -17.04
C PHE A 283 10.84 -0.95 -17.79
N PHE A 284 11.42 0.02 -17.09
CA PHE A 284 12.00 1.22 -17.73
C PHE A 284 13.35 0.97 -18.37
N TYR A 285 14.02 -0.12 -18.02
CA TYR A 285 15.37 -0.46 -18.50
C TYR A 285 15.40 -1.81 -19.20
N GLY A 286 14.26 -2.51 -19.22
CA GLY A 286 14.13 -3.80 -19.85
C GLY A 286 14.26 -3.68 -21.36
N GLN A 287 14.83 -4.71 -21.96
CA GLN A 287 14.97 -4.88 -23.41
C GLN A 287 14.71 -6.34 -23.76
N ASP A 288 14.29 -6.55 -24.98
CA ASP A 288 14.17 -7.86 -25.59
C ASP A 288 14.88 -7.90 -26.95
N LYS A 289 14.64 -8.94 -27.74
CA LYS A 289 15.25 -9.09 -29.08
C LYS A 289 14.82 -8.00 -30.09
N LEU A 290 13.75 -7.26 -29.79
CA LEU A 290 13.21 -6.18 -30.62
C LEU A 290 13.74 -4.80 -30.21
N GLY A 291 14.40 -4.71 -29.04
CA GLY A 291 14.94 -3.46 -28.52
C GLY A 291 14.44 -3.13 -27.11
N ALA A 292 14.64 -1.87 -26.70
CA ALA A 292 14.16 -1.37 -25.41
C ALA A 292 12.62 -1.36 -25.36
N TRP A 293 12.03 -1.67 -24.20
CA TRP A 293 10.58 -1.67 -24.02
C TRP A 293 9.98 -0.27 -23.94
N ILE A 294 10.79 0.71 -23.60
CA ILE A 294 10.43 2.14 -23.59
C ILE A 294 11.54 2.90 -24.29
N GLU A 295 11.19 3.66 -25.33
CA GLU A 295 12.06 4.59 -26.04
C GLU A 295 12.02 5.99 -25.41
#